data_a3c0944f7584520a631dc90757d5b709
#
_entry.id   a3c0944f7584520a631dc90757d5b709
#
_cell.length_a   1.000
_cell.length_b   1.000
_cell.length_c   1.000
_cell.angle_alpha   90.00
_cell.angle_beta   90.00
_cell.angle_gamma   90.00
#
_symmetry.space_group_name_H-M   'P 1'
#
loop_
_entity.id
_entity.type
_entity.pdbx_description
1 polymer ?
#
loop_
_entity_poly.entity_id
_entity_poly.type
_entity_poly.pdbx_seq_one_letter_code
_entity_poly.pdbx_strand_id
1 'polypeptide(L)'
;MIKIAFFDVDGTLLRLGHKELSENTAAALRQLHQNGIILCMATGRSYTGVPHFDGIDFDVLLTFNGSFVTKGNDIIFKNPINEHDKYQIISNLKQMNRAIAISNEHMIVTNGTDPDLEQYFAFGSEKLKIADNFDDISKTDIYQIMCSCQKDEHSQILSGAPHSQITAWWDKAVDIIPLNSGKGNAVAAVLRHYGFSKDEAIAFGDGHNDIEMLEAIGMGVAMGNAKDEVKAKADFVCQSVEDDGIYHYCVENKLIF
;
A
#
# COMPACT_ATOMS: atom_id res chain seq x y z
N MET A 1 25.38 6.34 -1.86
CA MET A 1 24.87 6.76 -0.52
C MET A 1 23.36 6.82 -0.62
N ILE A 2 22.64 6.25 0.34
CA ILE A 2 21.18 6.26 0.38
C ILE A 2 20.67 7.68 0.61
N LYS A 3 19.67 8.10 -0.18
CA LYS A 3 19.03 9.42 -0.12
C LYS A 3 17.54 9.33 0.16
N ILE A 4 16.92 8.17 -0.09
CA ILE A 4 15.48 7.97 0.02
C ILE A 4 15.20 6.55 0.53
N ALA A 5 14.23 6.43 1.43
CA ALA A 5 13.84 5.18 2.04
C ALA A 5 12.32 4.98 1.94
N PHE A 6 11.90 3.81 1.48
CA PHE A 6 10.51 3.41 1.34
C PHE A 6 10.16 2.37 2.40
N PHE A 7 9.03 2.53 3.03
CA PHE A 7 8.58 1.65 4.10
C PHE A 7 7.13 1.23 3.83
N ASP A 8 6.88 -0.06 3.79
CA ASP A 8 5.53 -0.57 3.97
C ASP A 8 5.05 -0.32 5.41
N VAL A 9 3.75 -0.43 5.66
CA VAL A 9 3.13 -0.12 6.94
C VAL A 9 2.85 -1.39 7.75
N ASP A 10 1.97 -2.25 7.26
CA ASP A 10 1.37 -3.34 8.03
C ASP A 10 2.26 -4.60 8.01
N GLY A 11 2.93 -4.91 9.08
CA GLY A 11 3.94 -5.97 9.17
C GLY A 11 5.37 -5.48 8.92
N THR A 12 5.56 -4.20 8.60
CA THR A 12 6.86 -3.57 8.36
C THR A 12 7.14 -2.44 9.35
N LEU A 13 6.41 -1.33 9.29
CA LEU A 13 6.48 -0.26 10.30
C LEU A 13 5.69 -0.63 11.56
N LEU A 14 4.48 -1.17 11.36
CA LEU A 14 3.56 -1.54 12.43
C LEU A 14 3.47 -3.05 12.57
N ARG A 15 3.54 -3.53 13.82
CA ARG A 15 3.11 -4.88 14.17
C ARG A 15 1.64 -5.05 13.82
N LEU A 16 1.27 -6.22 13.32
CA LEU A 16 -0.13 -6.47 12.95
C LEU A 16 -1.07 -6.23 14.15
N GLY A 17 -2.10 -5.41 13.91
CA GLY A 17 -3.08 -5.02 14.94
C GLY A 17 -2.64 -3.89 15.87
N HIS A 18 -1.43 -3.35 15.72
CA HIS A 18 -0.95 -2.20 16.46
C HIS A 18 -1.10 -0.90 15.65
N LYS A 19 -1.18 0.23 16.37
CA LYS A 19 -1.33 1.58 15.77
C LYS A 19 -0.11 2.47 16.00
N GLU A 20 0.82 2.02 16.83
CA GLU A 20 1.99 2.77 17.25
C GLU A 20 3.26 2.05 16.81
N LEU A 21 4.26 2.84 16.45
CA LEU A 21 5.62 2.36 16.20
C LEU A 21 6.25 1.90 17.50
N SER A 22 7.19 0.96 17.41
CA SER A 22 8.11 0.72 18.52
C SER A 22 9.01 1.95 18.72
N GLU A 23 9.54 2.13 19.93
CA GLU A 23 10.48 3.23 20.24
C GLU A 23 11.72 3.18 19.34
N ASN A 24 12.25 1.99 19.06
CA ASN A 24 13.41 1.79 18.21
C ASN A 24 13.12 2.11 16.75
N THR A 25 12.00 1.66 16.19
CA THR A 25 11.60 2.01 14.82
C THR A 25 11.39 3.51 14.69
N ALA A 26 10.72 4.15 15.65
CA ALA A 26 10.54 5.59 15.68
C ALA A 26 11.88 6.35 15.75
N ALA A 27 12.83 5.86 16.56
CA ALA A 27 14.18 6.43 16.65
C ALA A 27 14.93 6.30 15.31
N ALA A 28 14.82 5.15 14.64
CA ALA A 28 15.44 4.92 13.34
C ALA A 28 14.92 5.91 12.29
N LEU A 29 13.61 6.07 12.19
CA LEU A 29 12.99 7.00 11.22
C LEU A 29 13.44 8.45 11.47
N ARG A 30 13.45 8.90 12.75
CA ARG A 30 13.94 10.24 13.09
C ARG A 30 15.39 10.45 12.70
N GLN A 31 16.27 9.47 12.97
CA GLN A 31 17.69 9.58 12.62
C GLN A 31 17.91 9.55 11.10
N LEU A 32 17.20 8.70 10.36
CA LEU A 32 17.24 8.69 8.89
C LEU A 32 16.86 10.08 8.34
N HIS A 33 15.77 10.67 8.83
CA HIS A 33 15.32 12.00 8.40
C HIS A 33 16.35 13.09 8.79
N GLN A 34 16.91 13.04 9.99
CA GLN A 34 17.99 13.96 10.43
C GLN A 34 19.26 13.84 9.56
N ASN A 35 19.54 12.65 9.04
CA ASN A 35 20.64 12.40 8.10
C ASN A 35 20.32 12.87 6.66
N GLY A 36 19.15 13.49 6.45
CA GLY A 36 18.71 14.03 5.15
C GLY A 36 18.14 12.96 4.20
N ILE A 37 17.77 11.79 4.72
CA ILE A 37 17.10 10.74 3.93
C ILE A 37 15.61 11.05 3.86
N ILE A 38 15.08 11.10 2.65
CA ILE A 38 13.65 11.29 2.38
C ILE A 38 12.90 10.03 2.84
N LEU A 39 11.88 10.21 3.65
CA LEU A 39 11.04 9.11 4.15
C LEU A 39 9.78 8.98 3.28
N CYS A 40 9.55 7.79 2.73
CA CYS A 40 8.40 7.47 1.92
C CYS A 40 7.60 6.34 2.57
N MET A 41 6.31 6.54 2.77
CA MET A 41 5.39 5.49 3.21
C MET A 41 4.72 4.87 1.99
N ALA A 42 4.76 3.54 1.84
CA ALA A 42 4.19 2.80 0.73
C ALA A 42 3.19 1.76 1.23
N THR A 43 1.89 2.00 1.05
CA THR A 43 0.84 1.18 1.66
C THR A 43 -0.29 0.82 0.70
N GLY A 44 -0.96 -0.31 0.98
CA GLY A 44 -2.25 -0.66 0.36
C GLY A 44 -3.41 0.17 0.88
N ARG A 45 -3.24 0.85 2.01
CA ARG A 45 -4.28 1.68 2.61
C ARG A 45 -4.68 2.84 1.71
N SER A 46 -5.90 3.31 1.91
CA SER A 46 -6.41 4.54 1.28
C SER A 46 -5.62 5.76 1.77
N TYR A 47 -5.72 6.86 1.04
CA TYR A 47 -5.09 8.11 1.46
C TYR A 47 -5.61 8.61 2.81
N THR A 48 -6.90 8.41 3.09
CA THR A 48 -7.53 8.77 4.37
C THR A 48 -7.23 7.78 5.50
N GLY A 49 -6.76 6.58 5.18
CA GLY A 49 -6.38 5.52 6.12
C GLY A 49 -4.89 5.47 6.47
N VAL A 50 -4.10 6.44 5.97
CA VAL A 50 -2.66 6.54 6.29
C VAL A 50 -2.48 6.81 7.78
N PRO A 51 -1.65 6.03 8.51
CA PRO A 51 -1.38 6.29 9.90
C PRO A 51 -0.54 7.56 10.07
N HIS A 52 -0.80 8.29 11.14
CA HIS A 52 0.02 9.41 11.59
C HIS A 52 0.83 9.00 12.80
N PHE A 53 2.11 9.36 12.83
CA PHE A 53 3.01 9.05 13.93
C PHE A 53 3.56 10.33 14.54
N ASP A 54 3.39 10.51 15.85
CA ASP A 54 3.80 11.73 16.55
C ASP A 54 5.30 12.00 16.40
N GLY A 55 5.62 13.18 15.85
CA GLY A 55 7.00 13.64 15.66
C GLY A 55 7.76 12.88 14.57
N ILE A 56 7.05 12.21 13.65
CA ILE A 56 7.62 11.58 12.45
C ILE A 56 6.75 11.94 11.26
N ASP A 57 7.32 12.72 10.34
CA ASP A 57 6.67 13.10 9.10
C ASP A 57 7.25 12.28 7.94
N PHE A 58 6.38 11.73 7.11
CA PHE A 58 6.78 11.14 5.85
C PHE A 58 6.67 12.18 4.74
N ASP A 59 7.75 12.35 3.99
CA ASP A 59 7.83 13.34 2.90
C ASP A 59 6.94 12.97 1.71
N VAL A 60 6.77 11.66 1.47
CA VAL A 60 6.01 11.12 0.34
C VAL A 60 5.11 9.98 0.82
N LEU A 61 3.86 10.02 0.37
CA LEU A 61 2.88 8.97 0.61
C LEU A 61 2.54 8.25 -0.71
N LEU A 62 2.76 6.93 -0.75
CA LEU A 62 2.34 6.04 -1.82
C LEU A 62 1.17 5.22 -1.28
N THR A 63 -0.03 5.53 -1.69
CA THR A 63 -1.28 4.93 -1.21
C THR A 63 -1.99 4.12 -2.29
N PHE A 64 -3.02 3.36 -1.91
CA PHE A 64 -3.77 2.49 -2.83
C PHE A 64 -2.84 1.55 -3.62
N ASN A 65 -1.91 0.88 -2.92
CA ASN A 65 -0.89 0.05 -3.57
C ASN A 65 -0.11 0.78 -4.68
N GLY A 66 0.19 2.07 -4.47
CA GLY A 66 0.95 2.89 -5.42
C GLY A 66 0.13 3.56 -6.52
N SER A 67 -1.20 3.49 -6.47
CA SER A 67 -2.07 4.16 -7.46
C SER A 67 -2.15 5.67 -7.25
N PHE A 68 -1.81 6.18 -6.05
CA PHE A 68 -1.83 7.60 -5.73
C PHE A 68 -0.62 7.98 -4.89
N VAL A 69 0.18 8.92 -5.40
CA VAL A 69 1.45 9.34 -4.78
C VAL A 69 1.46 10.83 -4.57
N THR A 70 1.69 11.27 -3.33
CA THR A 70 1.71 12.69 -2.97
C THR A 70 2.96 13.06 -2.18
N LYS A 71 3.35 14.34 -2.29
CA LYS A 71 4.32 15.03 -1.44
C LYS A 71 3.62 16.25 -0.83
N GLY A 72 3.22 16.15 0.42
CA GLY A 72 2.31 17.15 0.99
C GLY A 72 1.04 17.26 0.15
N ASN A 73 0.77 18.46 -0.38
CA ASN A 73 -0.39 18.73 -1.25
C ASN A 73 -0.12 18.48 -2.74
N ASP A 74 1.12 18.22 -3.13
CA ASP A 74 1.48 18.02 -4.53
C ASP A 74 1.29 16.57 -4.94
N ILE A 75 0.61 16.35 -6.06
CA ILE A 75 0.44 15.00 -6.64
C ILE A 75 1.65 14.71 -7.53
N ILE A 76 2.45 13.71 -7.15
CA ILE A 76 3.58 13.21 -7.95
C ILE A 76 3.09 12.26 -9.04
N PHE A 77 2.14 11.38 -8.69
CA PHE A 77 1.61 10.36 -9.59
C PHE A 77 0.18 10.01 -9.20
N LYS A 78 -0.67 9.81 -10.20
CA LYS A 78 -2.00 9.23 -10.01
C LYS A 78 -2.33 8.29 -11.16
N ASN A 79 -2.96 7.17 -10.82
CA ASN A 79 -3.40 6.15 -11.75
C ASN A 79 -4.75 5.59 -11.26
N PRO A 80 -5.88 6.30 -11.51
CA PRO A 80 -7.20 5.79 -11.16
C PRO A 80 -7.56 4.59 -12.04
N ILE A 81 -8.48 3.76 -11.57
CA ILE A 81 -9.05 2.66 -12.37
C ILE A 81 -9.67 3.25 -13.64
N ASN A 82 -9.33 2.65 -14.78
CA ASN A 82 -9.88 3.05 -16.08
C ASN A 82 -11.41 3.14 -16.01
N GLU A 83 -11.98 4.18 -16.61
CA GLU A 83 -13.41 4.46 -16.50
C GLU A 83 -14.29 3.28 -17.00
N HIS A 84 -13.93 2.70 -18.14
CA HIS A 84 -14.63 1.52 -18.67
C HIS A 84 -14.55 0.34 -17.70
N ASP A 85 -13.35 0.02 -17.23
CA ASP A 85 -13.13 -1.10 -16.31
C ASP A 85 -13.87 -0.89 -14.99
N LYS A 86 -13.83 0.32 -14.45
CA LYS A 86 -14.55 0.69 -13.23
C LYS A 86 -16.05 0.36 -13.32
N TYR A 87 -16.71 0.79 -14.39
CA TYR A 87 -18.12 0.49 -14.59
C TYR A 87 -18.38 -0.99 -14.84
N GLN A 88 -17.50 -1.66 -15.58
CA GLN A 88 -17.64 -3.09 -15.84
C GLN A 88 -17.49 -3.92 -14.55
N ILE A 89 -16.48 -3.61 -13.71
CA ILE A 89 -16.27 -4.28 -12.43
C ILE A 89 -17.46 -4.06 -11.49
N ILE A 90 -17.93 -2.82 -11.34
CA ILE A 90 -19.12 -2.52 -10.52
C ILE A 90 -20.34 -3.28 -11.03
N SER A 91 -20.54 -3.36 -12.36
CA SER A 91 -21.64 -4.14 -12.97
C SER A 91 -21.52 -5.63 -12.66
N ASN A 92 -20.32 -6.21 -12.82
CA ASN A 92 -20.07 -7.62 -12.52
C ASN A 92 -20.37 -7.93 -11.05
N LEU A 93 -19.87 -7.12 -10.12
CA LEU A 93 -20.10 -7.30 -8.69
C LEU A 93 -21.58 -7.15 -8.30
N LYS A 94 -22.30 -6.20 -8.91
CA LYS A 94 -23.77 -6.08 -8.73
C LYS A 94 -24.50 -7.32 -9.21
N GLN A 95 -24.11 -7.91 -10.35
CA GLN A 95 -24.72 -9.16 -10.86
C GLN A 95 -24.41 -10.37 -9.95
N MET A 96 -23.28 -10.35 -9.28
CA MET A 96 -22.87 -11.37 -8.28
C MET A 96 -23.51 -11.13 -6.90
N ASN A 97 -24.33 -10.09 -6.73
CA ASN A 97 -24.92 -9.65 -5.45
C ASN A 97 -23.84 -9.40 -4.36
N ARG A 98 -22.67 -8.87 -4.74
CA ARG A 98 -21.62 -8.51 -3.80
C ARG A 98 -21.76 -7.09 -3.30
N ALA A 99 -21.46 -6.86 -2.03
CA ALA A 99 -21.23 -5.53 -1.52
C ALA A 99 -19.95 -4.96 -2.14
N ILE A 100 -19.97 -3.68 -2.48
CA ILE A 100 -18.89 -3.00 -3.21
C ILE A 100 -18.44 -1.80 -2.42
N ALA A 101 -17.20 -1.81 -1.97
CA ALA A 101 -16.57 -0.60 -1.44
C ALA A 101 -15.70 0.04 -2.53
N ILE A 102 -15.72 1.36 -2.61
CA ILE A 102 -14.88 2.16 -3.51
C ILE A 102 -14.13 3.21 -2.72
N SER A 103 -12.92 3.50 -3.15
CA SER A 103 -12.06 4.48 -2.49
C SER A 103 -11.45 5.47 -3.47
N ASN A 104 -11.53 6.74 -3.10
CA ASN A 104 -10.83 7.85 -3.75
C ASN A 104 -9.95 8.58 -2.71
N GLU A 105 -9.30 9.68 -3.11
CA GLU A 105 -8.42 10.44 -2.24
C GLU A 105 -9.11 11.11 -1.04
N HIS A 106 -10.46 11.11 -1.02
CA HIS A 106 -11.22 11.81 0.02
C HIS A 106 -11.96 10.86 0.96
N MET A 107 -12.34 9.67 0.48
CA MET A 107 -13.23 8.78 1.23
C MET A 107 -13.18 7.33 0.78
N ILE A 108 -13.66 6.47 1.69
CA ILE A 108 -14.09 5.11 1.38
C ILE A 108 -15.58 5.03 1.63
N VAL A 109 -16.32 4.51 0.67
CA VAL A 109 -17.77 4.30 0.79
C VAL A 109 -18.17 2.97 0.17
N THR A 110 -19.31 2.44 0.61
CA THR A 110 -19.86 1.19 0.10
C THR A 110 -21.34 1.34 -0.29
N ASN A 111 -21.81 0.49 -1.21
CA ASN A 111 -23.23 0.38 -1.55
C ASN A 111 -24.01 -0.59 -0.65
N GLY A 112 -23.33 -1.31 0.22
CA GLY A 112 -23.88 -2.31 1.14
C GLY A 112 -22.77 -2.96 1.94
N THR A 113 -23.10 -3.98 2.74
CA THR A 113 -22.12 -4.75 3.50
C THR A 113 -22.39 -6.25 3.41
N ASP A 114 -21.37 -7.04 3.70
CA ASP A 114 -21.44 -8.45 4.01
C ASP A 114 -20.40 -8.79 5.10
N PRO A 115 -20.52 -9.95 5.79
CA PRO A 115 -19.66 -10.26 6.93
C PRO A 115 -18.16 -10.29 6.61
N ASP A 116 -17.77 -10.78 5.43
CA ASP A 116 -16.37 -10.90 5.06
C ASP A 116 -15.80 -9.51 4.70
N LEU A 117 -16.56 -8.64 4.02
CA LEU A 117 -16.16 -7.26 3.75
C LEU A 117 -16.07 -6.43 5.04
N GLU A 118 -17.00 -6.59 5.97
CA GLU A 118 -16.93 -5.94 7.29
C GLU A 118 -15.68 -6.36 8.06
N GLN A 119 -15.35 -7.67 8.05
CA GLN A 119 -14.15 -8.19 8.69
C GLN A 119 -12.88 -7.68 8.02
N TYR A 120 -12.87 -7.57 6.69
CA TYR A 120 -11.76 -6.98 5.92
C TYR A 120 -11.41 -5.58 6.42
N PHE A 121 -12.41 -4.71 6.55
CA PHE A 121 -12.20 -3.35 7.06
C PHE A 121 -11.88 -3.29 8.56
N ALA A 122 -12.39 -4.24 9.34
CA ALA A 122 -12.10 -4.33 10.78
C ALA A 122 -10.61 -4.61 11.06
N PHE A 123 -9.89 -5.33 10.19
CA PHE A 123 -8.44 -5.52 10.31
C PHE A 123 -7.69 -4.18 10.29
N GLY A 124 -8.13 -3.21 9.46
CA GLY A 124 -7.59 -1.84 9.43
C GLY A 124 -8.17 -0.91 10.49
N SER A 125 -9.04 -1.40 11.39
CA SER A 125 -9.82 -0.59 12.34
C SER A 125 -10.71 0.46 11.65
N GLU A 126 -11.06 0.25 10.40
CA GLU A 126 -11.95 1.11 9.63
C GLU A 126 -13.40 0.59 9.69
N LYS A 127 -14.36 1.53 9.61
CA LYS A 127 -15.78 1.19 9.53
C LYS A 127 -16.30 1.55 8.15
N LEU A 128 -16.99 0.60 7.53
CA LEU A 128 -17.69 0.83 6.27
C LEU A 128 -18.79 1.88 6.45
N LYS A 129 -18.84 2.82 5.51
CA LYS A 129 -19.88 3.84 5.41
C LYS A 129 -20.73 3.57 4.17
N ILE A 130 -21.95 3.12 4.38
CA ILE A 130 -22.92 3.00 3.29
C ILE A 130 -23.28 4.40 2.81
N ALA A 131 -23.17 4.64 1.51
CA ALA A 131 -23.47 5.92 0.88
C ALA A 131 -24.70 5.81 -0.02
N ASP A 132 -25.73 6.62 0.26
CA ASP A 132 -26.92 6.70 -0.57
C ASP A 132 -26.63 7.21 -2.00
N ASN A 133 -25.56 8.01 -2.13
CA ASN A 133 -25.06 8.55 -3.40
C ASN A 133 -23.86 7.78 -3.96
N PHE A 134 -23.74 6.48 -3.66
CA PHE A 134 -22.67 5.61 -4.13
C PHE A 134 -22.45 5.71 -5.66
N ASP A 135 -23.51 5.69 -6.43
CA ASP A 135 -23.44 5.76 -7.90
C ASP A 135 -22.87 7.11 -8.39
N ASP A 136 -23.06 8.22 -7.65
CA ASP A 136 -22.45 9.50 -8.00
C ASP A 136 -20.97 9.53 -7.62
N ILE A 137 -20.61 9.01 -6.46
CA ILE A 137 -19.22 8.89 -6.04
C ILE A 137 -18.44 7.98 -6.99
N SER A 138 -19.04 6.90 -7.49
CA SER A 138 -18.42 6.00 -8.45
C SER A 138 -18.03 6.64 -9.79
N LYS A 139 -18.58 7.81 -10.13
CA LYS A 139 -18.19 8.58 -11.33
C LYS A 139 -16.90 9.36 -11.19
N THR A 140 -16.40 9.56 -9.95
CA THR A 140 -15.13 10.22 -9.70
C THR A 140 -13.93 9.31 -10.01
N ASP A 141 -12.70 9.83 -9.89
CA ASP A 141 -11.50 9.01 -9.93
C ASP A 141 -11.53 8.02 -8.77
N ILE A 142 -11.54 6.73 -9.05
CA ILE A 142 -11.50 5.65 -8.05
C ILE A 142 -10.17 4.93 -8.19
N TYR A 143 -9.44 4.79 -7.09
CA TYR A 143 -8.12 4.15 -7.08
C TYR A 143 -8.17 2.69 -6.65
N GLN A 144 -9.23 2.30 -5.94
CA GLN A 144 -9.39 0.96 -5.41
C GLN A 144 -10.87 0.60 -5.28
N ILE A 145 -11.23 -0.59 -5.74
CA ILE A 145 -12.53 -1.22 -5.51
C ILE A 145 -12.28 -2.45 -4.64
N MET A 146 -13.05 -2.60 -3.58
CA MET A 146 -12.91 -3.71 -2.63
C MET A 146 -14.22 -4.48 -2.56
N CYS A 147 -14.12 -5.80 -2.48
CA CYS A 147 -15.28 -6.68 -2.31
C CYS A 147 -14.87 -7.99 -1.64
N SER A 148 -15.83 -8.65 -1.01
CA SER A 148 -15.67 -10.04 -0.60
C SER A 148 -15.74 -10.95 -1.82
N CYS A 149 -14.81 -11.88 -1.95
CA CYS A 149 -14.85 -12.93 -2.97
C CYS A 149 -13.89 -14.06 -2.66
N GLN A 150 -14.06 -15.19 -3.39
CA GLN A 150 -13.13 -16.30 -3.39
C GLN A 150 -12.25 -16.24 -4.64
N LYS A 151 -11.11 -16.92 -4.61
CA LYS A 151 -10.11 -16.88 -5.69
C LYS A 151 -10.66 -17.35 -7.06
N ASP A 152 -11.59 -18.28 -7.06
CA ASP A 152 -12.22 -18.80 -8.29
C ASP A 152 -13.20 -17.79 -8.94
N GLU A 153 -13.62 -16.77 -8.20
CA GLU A 153 -14.48 -15.68 -8.70
C GLU A 153 -13.70 -14.53 -9.39
N HIS A 154 -12.36 -14.49 -9.24
CA HIS A 154 -11.53 -13.38 -9.75
C HIS A 154 -11.72 -13.13 -11.25
N SER A 155 -11.79 -14.19 -12.05
CA SER A 155 -11.98 -14.09 -13.51
C SER A 155 -13.34 -13.52 -13.88
N GLN A 156 -14.38 -13.80 -13.10
CA GLN A 156 -15.72 -13.24 -13.31
C GLN A 156 -15.76 -11.76 -12.93
N ILE A 157 -15.14 -11.39 -11.82
CA ILE A 157 -15.05 -9.98 -11.36
C ILE A 157 -14.36 -9.12 -12.41
N LEU A 158 -13.23 -9.60 -12.98
CA LEU A 158 -12.45 -8.87 -13.98
C LEU A 158 -12.92 -9.05 -15.42
N SER A 159 -14.02 -9.79 -15.65
CA SER A 159 -14.54 -10.01 -17.00
C SER A 159 -14.88 -8.70 -17.70
N GLY A 160 -14.23 -8.44 -18.85
CA GLY A 160 -14.41 -7.18 -19.60
C GLY A 160 -13.65 -5.97 -19.02
N ALA A 161 -12.75 -6.16 -18.04
CA ALA A 161 -11.94 -5.12 -17.42
C ALA A 161 -10.43 -5.38 -17.60
N PRO A 162 -9.88 -5.27 -18.84
CA PRO A 162 -8.53 -5.69 -19.15
C PRO A 162 -7.40 -4.82 -18.56
N HIS A 163 -7.72 -3.62 -18.05
CA HIS A 163 -6.75 -2.69 -17.49
C HIS A 163 -6.75 -2.67 -15.96
N SER A 164 -7.40 -3.67 -15.35
CA SER A 164 -7.49 -3.82 -13.89
C SER A 164 -6.94 -5.17 -13.45
N GLN A 165 -6.48 -5.25 -12.21
CA GLN A 165 -5.98 -6.47 -11.60
C GLN A 165 -6.48 -6.59 -10.17
N ILE A 166 -6.46 -7.83 -9.66
CA ILE A 166 -6.77 -8.12 -8.25
C ILE A 166 -5.46 -8.32 -7.50
N THR A 167 -5.36 -7.67 -6.35
CA THR A 167 -4.38 -7.98 -5.31
C THR A 167 -5.11 -8.43 -4.05
N ALA A 168 -4.59 -9.44 -3.35
CA ALA A 168 -5.22 -10.00 -2.18
C ALA A 168 -4.17 -10.34 -1.12
N TRP A 169 -4.37 -9.88 0.09
CA TRP A 169 -3.60 -10.25 1.26
C TRP A 169 -4.41 -11.19 2.18
N TRP A 170 -5.71 -11.31 1.95
CA TRP A 170 -6.63 -12.20 2.65
C TRP A 170 -7.46 -13.01 1.66
N ASP A 171 -7.87 -14.25 2.06
CA ASP A 171 -8.49 -15.20 1.14
C ASP A 171 -9.98 -14.93 0.85
N LYS A 172 -10.62 -14.00 1.58
CA LYS A 172 -12.07 -13.77 1.51
C LYS A 172 -12.47 -12.39 0.98
N ALA A 173 -11.52 -11.49 0.79
CA ALA A 173 -11.75 -10.19 0.20
C ALA A 173 -10.53 -9.72 -0.57
N VAL A 174 -10.75 -8.85 -1.55
CA VAL A 174 -9.73 -8.39 -2.49
C VAL A 174 -9.78 -6.89 -2.70
N ASP A 175 -8.63 -6.36 -3.11
CA ASP A 175 -8.48 -5.04 -3.72
C ASP A 175 -8.41 -5.20 -5.23
N ILE A 176 -9.19 -4.43 -5.95
CA ILE A 176 -9.11 -4.31 -7.39
C ILE A 176 -8.49 -2.95 -7.70
N ILE A 177 -7.36 -2.98 -8.38
CA ILE A 177 -6.52 -1.81 -8.69
C ILE A 177 -6.21 -1.76 -10.18
N PRO A 178 -5.75 -0.64 -10.73
CA PRO A 178 -5.30 -0.57 -12.11
C PRO A 178 -4.16 -1.55 -12.39
N LEU A 179 -4.15 -2.15 -13.58
CA LEU A 179 -3.14 -3.13 -14.00
C LEU A 179 -1.70 -2.59 -13.92
N ASN A 180 -1.51 -1.30 -14.21
CA ASN A 180 -0.21 -0.62 -14.16
C ASN A 180 0.04 0.08 -12.82
N SER A 181 -0.70 -0.29 -11.78
CA SER A 181 -0.42 0.09 -10.40
C SER A 181 0.47 -0.96 -9.76
N GLY A 182 1.05 -0.59 -8.64
CA GLY A 182 1.95 -1.42 -7.86
C GLY A 182 2.95 -0.52 -7.15
N LYS A 183 3.41 -0.94 -6.00
CA LYS A 183 4.38 -0.16 -5.21
C LYS A 183 5.68 0.07 -6.01
N GLY A 184 6.08 -0.86 -6.90
CA GLY A 184 7.25 -0.70 -7.75
C GLY A 184 7.13 0.45 -8.75
N ASN A 185 5.97 0.58 -9.43
CA ASN A 185 5.72 1.67 -10.36
C ASN A 185 5.68 3.03 -9.65
N ALA A 186 5.09 3.08 -8.46
CA ALA A 186 5.05 4.28 -7.62
C ALA A 186 6.46 4.69 -7.17
N VAL A 187 7.28 3.75 -6.71
CA VAL A 187 8.70 3.98 -6.39
C VAL A 187 9.45 4.57 -7.59
N ALA A 188 9.29 3.98 -8.78
CA ALA A 188 9.92 4.50 -9.98
C ALA A 188 9.46 5.93 -10.33
N ALA A 189 8.19 6.28 -10.07
CA ALA A 189 7.68 7.64 -10.25
C ALA A 189 8.33 8.61 -9.25
N VAL A 190 8.46 8.23 -7.98
CA VAL A 190 9.10 9.03 -6.94
C VAL A 190 10.59 9.23 -7.24
N LEU A 191 11.32 8.17 -7.62
CA LEU A 191 12.73 8.28 -7.98
C LEU A 191 12.93 9.24 -9.16
N ARG A 192 12.08 9.17 -10.20
CA ARG A 192 12.12 10.14 -11.32
C ARG A 192 11.84 11.57 -10.85
N HIS A 193 10.88 11.77 -9.95
CA HIS A 193 10.54 13.10 -9.43
C HIS A 193 11.73 13.76 -8.71
N TYR A 194 12.50 12.99 -7.96
CA TYR A 194 13.69 13.50 -7.25
C TYR A 194 14.99 13.43 -8.07
N GLY A 195 14.98 12.78 -9.23
CA GLY A 195 16.18 12.58 -10.04
C GLY A 195 17.18 11.61 -9.41
N PHE A 196 16.70 10.66 -8.60
CA PHE A 196 17.55 9.67 -7.94
C PHE A 196 17.62 8.38 -8.75
N SER A 197 18.78 7.71 -8.67
CA SER A 197 18.94 6.35 -9.17
C SER A 197 18.41 5.33 -8.15
N LYS A 198 18.13 4.11 -8.61
CA LYS A 198 17.72 3.02 -7.74
C LYS A 198 18.76 2.69 -6.65
N ASP A 199 20.06 2.89 -6.95
CA ASP A 199 21.17 2.62 -6.02
C ASP A 199 21.27 3.64 -4.86
N GLU A 200 20.49 4.72 -4.93
CA GLU A 200 20.34 5.74 -3.89
C GLU A 200 19.12 5.51 -3.00
N ALA A 201 18.42 4.39 -3.22
CA ALA A 201 17.18 4.05 -2.53
C ALA A 201 17.28 2.75 -1.74
N ILE A 202 16.59 2.71 -0.61
CA ILE A 202 16.33 1.50 0.20
C ILE A 202 14.84 1.34 0.40
N ALA A 203 14.35 0.09 0.48
CA ALA A 203 12.96 -0.19 0.85
C ALA A 203 12.86 -1.34 1.83
N PHE A 204 11.84 -1.28 2.69
CA PHE A 204 11.47 -2.32 3.64
C PHE A 204 10.03 -2.76 3.39
N GLY A 205 9.80 -4.09 3.35
CA GLY A 205 8.48 -4.66 3.11
C GLY A 205 8.38 -6.11 3.58
N ASP A 206 7.17 -6.62 3.78
CA ASP A 206 6.93 -8.00 4.21
C ASP A 206 5.86 -8.73 3.40
N GLY A 207 4.99 -7.98 2.70
CA GLY A 207 3.87 -8.49 1.95
C GLY A 207 4.20 -8.89 0.50
N HIS A 208 3.33 -9.69 -0.11
CA HIS A 208 3.45 -10.02 -1.52
C HIS A 208 3.38 -8.78 -2.44
N ASN A 209 2.60 -7.77 -2.05
CA ASN A 209 2.47 -6.48 -2.73
C ASN A 209 3.73 -5.60 -2.63
N ASP A 210 4.72 -5.98 -1.80
CA ASP A 210 5.99 -5.28 -1.67
C ASP A 210 7.07 -5.82 -2.62
N ILE A 211 6.87 -6.99 -3.21
CA ILE A 211 7.88 -7.63 -4.07
C ILE A 211 8.35 -6.66 -5.17
N GLU A 212 7.41 -6.02 -5.87
CA GLU A 212 7.75 -5.07 -6.93
C GLU A 212 8.53 -3.85 -6.41
N MET A 213 8.24 -3.39 -5.19
CA MET A 213 8.97 -2.30 -4.55
C MET A 213 10.40 -2.71 -4.22
N LEU A 214 10.58 -3.90 -3.64
CA LEU A 214 11.88 -4.43 -3.26
C LEU A 214 12.76 -4.67 -4.49
N GLU A 215 12.19 -5.17 -5.59
CA GLU A 215 12.91 -5.39 -6.86
C GLU A 215 13.20 -4.09 -7.64
N ALA A 216 12.45 -3.00 -7.40
CA ALA A 216 12.58 -1.74 -8.15
C ALA A 216 13.78 -0.87 -7.72
N ILE A 217 14.43 -1.19 -6.63
CA ILE A 217 15.49 -0.38 -6.00
C ILE A 217 16.78 -1.17 -5.83
N GLY A 218 17.85 -0.47 -5.44
CA GLY A 218 19.17 -1.07 -5.28
C GLY A 218 19.41 -1.74 -3.93
N MET A 219 18.51 -1.53 -2.94
CA MET A 219 18.62 -2.16 -1.61
C MET A 219 17.22 -2.52 -1.09
N GLY A 220 16.68 -3.62 -1.59
CA GLY A 220 15.41 -4.20 -1.15
C GLY A 220 15.61 -5.07 0.09
N VAL A 221 14.96 -4.76 1.19
CA VAL A 221 15.06 -5.46 2.47
C VAL A 221 13.72 -6.07 2.85
N ALA A 222 13.64 -7.39 2.86
CA ALA A 222 12.48 -8.09 3.38
C ALA A 222 12.52 -8.18 4.90
N MET A 223 11.38 -7.98 5.55
CA MET A 223 11.25 -8.18 7.00
C MET A 223 11.36 -9.66 7.37
N GLY A 224 11.83 -9.96 8.57
CA GLY A 224 11.99 -11.34 9.06
C GLY A 224 10.67 -12.10 9.18
N ASN A 225 9.54 -11.40 9.38
CA ASN A 225 8.18 -11.96 9.37
C ASN A 225 7.60 -12.17 7.96
N ALA A 226 8.27 -11.73 6.89
CA ALA A 226 7.82 -11.95 5.52
C ALA A 226 7.82 -13.44 5.16
N LYS A 227 6.94 -13.82 4.21
CA LYS A 227 6.95 -15.17 3.65
C LYS A 227 8.21 -15.42 2.81
N ASP A 228 8.59 -16.69 2.66
CA ASP A 228 9.81 -17.09 1.93
C ASP A 228 9.82 -16.58 0.48
N GLU A 229 8.66 -16.49 -0.18
CA GLU A 229 8.54 -15.95 -1.53
C GLU A 229 8.94 -14.47 -1.62
N VAL A 230 8.63 -13.66 -0.59
CA VAL A 230 9.03 -12.25 -0.51
C VAL A 230 10.51 -12.14 -0.20
N LYS A 231 11.00 -12.92 0.78
CA LYS A 231 12.43 -12.97 1.15
C LYS A 231 13.32 -13.36 -0.03
N ALA A 232 12.85 -14.28 -0.88
CA ALA A 232 13.60 -14.73 -2.05
C ALA A 232 13.75 -13.66 -3.16
N LYS A 233 12.96 -12.57 -3.08
CA LYS A 233 12.94 -11.46 -4.03
C LYS A 233 13.69 -10.21 -3.54
N ALA A 234 14.01 -10.15 -2.27
CA ALA A 234 14.75 -9.07 -1.66
C ALA A 234 16.27 -9.31 -1.76
N ASP A 235 17.04 -8.22 -1.76
CA ASP A 235 18.51 -8.28 -1.70
C ASP A 235 19.01 -8.70 -0.30
N PHE A 236 18.25 -8.35 0.75
CA PHE A 236 18.56 -8.61 2.14
C PHE A 236 17.30 -9.01 2.92
N VAL A 237 17.54 -9.68 4.05
CA VAL A 237 16.50 -10.00 5.02
C VAL A 237 16.95 -9.45 6.38
N CYS A 238 16.14 -8.60 7.00
CA CYS A 238 16.38 -8.11 8.36
C CYS A 238 15.62 -8.94 9.40
N GLN A 239 15.68 -8.53 10.67
CA GLN A 239 14.88 -9.12 11.74
C GLN A 239 13.38 -8.82 11.51
N SER A 240 12.50 -9.44 12.30
CA SER A 240 11.06 -9.23 12.20
C SER A 240 10.66 -7.84 12.70
N VAL A 241 9.44 -7.42 12.36
CA VAL A 241 8.85 -6.19 12.92
C VAL A 241 8.71 -6.28 14.45
N GLU A 242 8.54 -7.50 14.99
CA GLU A 242 8.48 -7.75 16.43
C GLU A 242 9.82 -7.51 17.13
N ASP A 243 10.93 -7.70 16.40
CA ASP A 243 12.29 -7.60 16.86
C ASP A 243 12.98 -6.32 16.37
N ASP A 244 12.22 -5.28 16.04
CA ASP A 244 12.72 -3.98 15.56
C ASP A 244 13.68 -4.07 14.35
N GLY A 245 13.33 -4.93 13.38
CA GLY A 245 14.19 -5.28 12.24
C GLY A 245 14.73 -4.08 11.47
N ILE A 246 13.92 -3.04 11.25
CA ILE A 246 14.34 -1.81 10.57
C ILE A 246 15.46 -1.11 11.35
N TYR A 247 15.29 -0.95 12.66
CA TYR A 247 16.28 -0.29 13.51
C TYR A 247 17.63 -1.01 13.48
N HIS A 248 17.60 -2.32 13.75
CA HIS A 248 18.83 -3.12 13.75
C HIS A 248 19.53 -3.12 12.40
N TYR A 249 18.77 -3.26 11.31
CA TYR A 249 19.33 -3.18 9.96
C TYR A 249 19.99 -1.83 9.67
N CYS A 250 19.33 -0.73 10.05
CA CYS A 250 19.87 0.62 9.84
C CYS A 250 21.15 0.87 10.65
N VAL A 251 21.26 0.37 11.89
CA VAL A 251 22.47 0.46 12.71
C VAL A 251 23.62 -0.37 12.10
N GLU A 252 23.36 -1.64 11.77
CA GLU A 252 24.34 -2.56 11.20
C GLU A 252 24.93 -2.06 9.89
N ASN A 253 24.09 -1.41 9.06
CA ASN A 253 24.48 -0.85 7.77
C ASN A 253 24.92 0.63 7.84
N LYS A 254 25.08 1.20 9.06
CA LYS A 254 25.57 2.57 9.30
C LYS A 254 24.72 3.65 8.62
N LEU A 255 23.42 3.41 8.46
CA LEU A 255 22.47 4.40 8.02
C LEU A 255 22.08 5.35 9.16
N ILE A 256 22.17 4.84 10.39
CA ILE A 256 21.98 5.56 11.66
C ILE A 256 23.08 5.16 12.66
N PHE A 257 23.17 5.87 13.79
CA PHE A 257 24.20 5.69 14.82
C PHE A 257 23.59 5.55 16.22
#